data_bd17dead7840f6fc63ce1b0b49c9c8bc
#
_entry.id   bd17dead7840f6fc63ce1b0b49c9c8bc
#
_cell.length_a   1.000
_cell.length_b   1.000
_cell.length_c   1.000
_cell.angle_alpha   90.00
_cell.angle_beta   90.00
_cell.angle_gamma   90.00
#
_symmetry.space_group_name_H-M   'P 1'
#
loop_
_entity.id
_entity.type
_entity.pdbx_description
1 polymer ?
#
loop_
_entity_poly.entity_id
_entity_poly.type
_entity_poly.pdbx_seq_one_letter_code
_entity_poly.pdbx_strand_id
1 'polypeptide(L)'
;MARDYVEPVEVGRFAVLTLKSLNALDKRIQVADDGRRLTLYASGRVVKVAPKPDDGGDIAAWTRLTQDFIREACRFSPSLERRDFEIVDRLLADALPKFDRSSVYYNGFAPEKKSRGGLSRAYADRMIDGVLYIRLGAFNKYTGENIRRTLSENPDCTSVILDLRGNPGGLLSEAVEVSGLFLDRGSVIAYTRGRSGDSDKYYVADGGDILNGRPLVVLIDGQTASSAEVMAAALREQGRAVLAGTRSYGKGTVQKLIPLENDSSMALTDAYFYTPSEQKIDRVGILPDVCLSGREENDSPERIVSRRFDDCPPENRQNAEIDVETARLLLNKNL
;
A
#
# COMPACT_ATOMS: atom_id res chain seq x y z
N MET A 1 -25.15 5.64 -3.39
CA MET A 1 -23.71 5.52 -3.14
C MET A 1 -23.05 4.97 -4.40
N ALA A 2 -22.26 5.78 -5.08
CA ALA A 2 -21.46 5.28 -6.20
C ALA A 2 -20.42 4.33 -5.61
N ARG A 3 -20.48 3.05 -5.98
CA ARG A 3 -19.41 2.11 -5.67
C ARG A 3 -18.20 2.56 -6.51
N ASP A 4 -17.12 3.02 -5.85
CA ASP A 4 -15.82 3.19 -6.49
C ASP A 4 -15.27 1.80 -6.83
N TYR A 5 -15.75 1.25 -7.93
CA TYR A 5 -15.21 0.01 -8.46
C TYR A 5 -13.76 0.25 -8.88
N VAL A 6 -12.91 -0.75 -8.68
CA VAL A 6 -11.73 -0.91 -9.53
C VAL A 6 -12.27 -0.88 -10.97
N GLU A 7 -11.97 0.18 -11.72
CA GLU A 7 -12.48 0.35 -13.07
C GLU A 7 -12.17 -0.90 -13.88
N PRO A 8 -13.08 -1.34 -14.78
CA PRO A 8 -12.80 -2.42 -15.69
C PRO A 8 -11.45 -2.14 -16.33
N VAL A 9 -10.55 -3.13 -16.35
CA VAL A 9 -9.31 -2.99 -17.10
C VAL A 9 -9.71 -2.57 -18.50
N GLU A 10 -9.45 -1.33 -18.85
CA GLU A 10 -9.61 -0.86 -20.22
C GLU A 10 -8.56 -1.59 -21.03
N VAL A 11 -8.94 -2.76 -21.60
CA VAL A 11 -8.03 -3.62 -22.35
C VAL A 11 -7.30 -2.82 -23.42
N GLY A 12 -8.01 -1.92 -24.08
CA GLY A 12 -7.44 -1.01 -25.05
C GLY A 12 -6.39 -0.07 -24.47
N ARG A 13 -6.63 0.53 -23.30
CA ARG A 13 -5.65 1.38 -22.62
C ARG A 13 -4.39 0.60 -22.24
N PHE A 14 -4.55 -0.61 -21.71
CA PHE A 14 -3.42 -1.48 -21.38
C PHE A 14 -2.63 -1.89 -22.60
N ALA A 15 -3.30 -2.30 -23.70
CA ALA A 15 -2.69 -2.65 -24.95
C ALA A 15 -1.88 -1.47 -25.56
N VAL A 16 -2.44 -0.28 -25.56
CA VAL A 16 -1.75 0.95 -26.02
C VAL A 16 -0.53 1.26 -25.18
N LEU A 17 -0.61 1.15 -23.85
CA LEU A 17 0.54 1.35 -22.96
C LEU A 17 1.63 0.32 -23.25
N THR A 18 1.27 -0.95 -23.41
CA THR A 18 2.18 -2.03 -23.77
C THR A 18 2.91 -1.72 -25.08
N LEU A 19 2.18 -1.30 -26.12
CA LEU A 19 2.77 -0.96 -27.41
C LEU A 19 3.68 0.30 -27.33
N LYS A 20 3.29 1.31 -26.56
CA LYS A 20 4.14 2.50 -26.34
C LYS A 20 5.43 2.15 -25.59
N SER A 21 5.42 1.09 -24.78
CA SER A 21 6.61 0.59 -24.08
C SER A 21 7.68 0.01 -25.00
N LEU A 22 7.37 -0.31 -26.28
CA LEU A 22 8.37 -0.67 -27.29
C LEU A 22 9.48 0.38 -27.44
N ASN A 23 9.15 1.67 -27.29
CA ASN A 23 10.13 2.75 -27.34
C ASN A 23 11.16 2.70 -26.18
N ALA A 24 10.81 2.14 -25.05
CA ALA A 24 11.77 1.92 -23.95
C ALA A 24 12.81 0.86 -24.30
N LEU A 25 12.43 -0.13 -25.11
CA LEU A 25 13.28 -1.24 -25.57
C LEU A 25 14.16 -0.86 -26.77
N ASP A 26 13.60 -0.11 -27.71
CA ASP A 26 14.33 0.45 -28.86
C ASP A 26 13.79 1.85 -29.21
N LYS A 27 14.64 2.87 -29.03
CA LYS A 27 14.28 4.27 -29.27
C LYS A 27 13.89 4.58 -30.72
N ARG A 28 14.25 3.70 -31.68
CA ARG A 28 13.87 3.83 -33.09
C ARG A 28 12.40 3.43 -33.33
N ILE A 29 11.81 2.65 -32.42
CA ILE A 29 10.43 2.19 -32.49
C ILE A 29 9.56 3.14 -31.67
N GLN A 30 8.49 3.63 -32.31
CA GLN A 30 7.52 4.51 -31.67
C GLN A 30 6.11 4.12 -32.07
N VAL A 31 5.17 4.20 -31.13
CA VAL A 31 3.75 4.02 -31.39
C VAL A 31 2.99 5.28 -31.03
N ALA A 32 2.36 5.89 -32.02
CA ALA A 32 1.44 7.01 -31.86
C ALA A 32 -0.01 6.52 -31.80
N ASP A 33 -0.81 7.20 -31.00
CA ASP A 33 -2.25 6.97 -30.81
C ASP A 33 -2.96 8.31 -31.06
N ASP A 34 -3.78 8.40 -32.10
CA ASP A 34 -4.60 9.57 -32.44
C ASP A 34 -6.04 9.47 -31.89
N GLY A 35 -6.32 8.47 -31.05
CA GLY A 35 -7.64 8.18 -30.50
C GLY A 35 -8.43 7.18 -31.33
N ARG A 36 -8.25 7.12 -32.65
CA ARG A 36 -8.94 6.21 -33.57
C ARG A 36 -8.04 5.15 -34.17
N ARG A 37 -6.76 5.43 -34.31
CA ARG A 37 -5.76 4.58 -35.00
C ARG A 37 -4.48 4.53 -34.19
N LEU A 38 -3.79 3.42 -34.31
CA LEU A 38 -2.41 3.27 -33.88
C LEU A 38 -1.49 3.30 -35.09
N THR A 39 -0.39 4.05 -34.97
CA THR A 39 0.65 4.17 -35.99
C THR A 39 1.98 3.74 -35.41
N LEU A 40 2.60 2.72 -36.02
CA LEU A 40 3.94 2.25 -35.70
C LEU A 40 4.95 2.96 -36.59
N TYR A 41 5.96 3.54 -35.98
CA TYR A 41 7.10 4.15 -36.65
C TYR A 41 8.36 3.33 -36.36
N ALA A 42 9.20 3.14 -37.37
CA ALA A 42 10.56 2.65 -37.24
C ALA A 42 11.54 3.65 -37.87
N SER A 43 12.48 4.16 -37.08
CA SER A 43 13.43 5.20 -37.52
C SER A 43 12.76 6.40 -38.20
N GLY A 44 11.65 6.86 -37.64
CA GLY A 44 10.86 7.99 -38.14
C GLY A 44 9.98 7.71 -39.36
N ARG A 45 9.97 6.49 -39.90
CA ARG A 45 9.13 6.10 -41.03
C ARG A 45 7.91 5.31 -40.53
N VAL A 46 6.74 5.57 -41.12
CA VAL A 46 5.53 4.79 -40.84
C VAL A 46 5.71 3.39 -41.44
N VAL A 47 5.55 2.36 -40.60
CA VAL A 47 5.66 0.94 -41.03
C VAL A 47 4.35 0.19 -40.87
N LYS A 48 3.45 0.64 -39.98
CA LYS A 48 2.11 0.06 -39.82
C LYS A 48 1.13 1.11 -39.32
N VAL A 49 -0.10 1.05 -39.83
CA VAL A 49 -1.26 1.80 -39.32
C VAL A 49 -2.43 0.83 -39.20
N ALA A 50 -3.13 0.86 -38.07
CA ALA A 50 -4.35 0.08 -37.89
C ALA A 50 -5.39 0.85 -37.07
N PRO A 51 -6.69 0.63 -37.33
CA PRO A 51 -7.75 1.16 -36.50
C PRO A 51 -7.71 0.49 -35.11
N LYS A 52 -8.08 1.26 -34.09
CA LYS A 52 -8.27 0.71 -32.74
C LYS A 52 -9.57 -0.10 -32.71
N PRO A 53 -9.58 -1.28 -32.09
CA PRO A 53 -10.83 -1.94 -31.73
C PRO A 53 -11.66 -1.08 -30.78
N ASP A 54 -12.97 -1.29 -30.73
CA ASP A 54 -13.83 -0.65 -29.74
C ASP A 54 -13.42 -1.02 -28.32
N ASP A 55 -13.44 -0.04 -27.40
CA ASP A 55 -13.09 -0.24 -25.98
C ASP A 55 -14.10 -1.13 -25.25
N GLY A 56 -15.22 -1.47 -25.89
CA GLY A 56 -16.32 -2.26 -25.34
C GLY A 56 -16.05 -3.74 -25.12
N GLY A 57 -14.80 -4.21 -25.15
CA GLY A 57 -14.46 -5.53 -24.60
C GLY A 57 -14.08 -6.62 -25.62
N ASP A 58 -13.78 -6.32 -26.87
CA ASP A 58 -13.19 -7.34 -27.76
C ASP A 58 -11.69 -7.58 -27.45
N ILE A 59 -11.49 -8.34 -26.37
CA ILE A 59 -10.15 -8.75 -25.91
C ILE A 59 -9.36 -9.41 -27.03
N ALA A 60 -10.04 -10.23 -27.86
CA ALA A 60 -9.39 -10.95 -28.95
C ALA A 60 -8.90 -10.00 -30.07
N ALA A 61 -9.66 -8.95 -30.39
CA ALA A 61 -9.25 -7.94 -31.37
C ALA A 61 -8.05 -7.12 -30.84
N TRP A 62 -8.08 -6.70 -29.60
CA TRP A 62 -6.96 -6.02 -28.98
C TRP A 62 -5.70 -6.90 -28.87
N THR A 63 -5.86 -8.19 -28.56
CA THR A 63 -4.75 -9.15 -28.52
C THR A 63 -4.12 -9.30 -29.91
N ARG A 64 -4.92 -9.53 -30.95
CA ARG A 64 -4.43 -9.62 -32.35
C ARG A 64 -3.68 -8.36 -32.77
N LEU A 65 -4.28 -7.18 -32.51
CA LEU A 65 -3.65 -5.91 -32.84
C LEU A 65 -2.30 -5.73 -32.16
N THR A 66 -2.23 -6.03 -30.86
CA THR A 66 -1.00 -5.93 -30.07
C THR A 66 0.08 -6.87 -30.59
N GLN A 67 -0.26 -8.12 -30.82
CA GLN A 67 0.67 -9.11 -31.40
C GLN A 67 1.19 -8.70 -32.77
N ASP A 68 0.31 -8.17 -33.63
CA ASP A 68 0.69 -7.73 -34.96
C ASP A 68 1.64 -6.52 -34.93
N PHE A 69 1.43 -5.58 -34.01
CA PHE A 69 2.33 -4.44 -33.85
C PHE A 69 3.68 -4.86 -33.30
N ILE A 70 3.72 -5.75 -32.31
CA ILE A 70 4.98 -6.28 -31.75
C ILE A 70 5.74 -7.04 -32.83
N ARG A 71 5.08 -7.93 -33.59
CA ARG A 71 5.70 -8.69 -34.67
C ARG A 71 6.29 -7.77 -35.75
N GLU A 72 5.56 -6.72 -36.11
CA GLU A 72 6.05 -5.76 -37.08
C GLU A 72 7.21 -4.94 -36.54
N ALA A 73 7.16 -4.51 -35.27
CA ALA A 73 8.30 -3.82 -34.63
C ALA A 73 9.57 -4.69 -34.61
N CYS A 74 9.46 -5.98 -34.36
CA CYS A 74 10.59 -6.92 -34.38
C CYS A 74 11.27 -6.98 -35.75
N ARG A 75 10.51 -6.90 -36.86
CA ARG A 75 11.08 -6.91 -38.22
C ARG A 75 11.99 -5.70 -38.48
N PHE A 76 11.75 -4.57 -37.84
CA PHE A 76 12.51 -3.34 -38.02
C PHE A 76 13.53 -3.06 -36.90
N SER A 77 13.59 -3.94 -35.92
CA SER A 77 14.49 -3.81 -34.76
C SER A 77 15.21 -5.10 -34.44
N PRO A 78 16.49 -5.25 -34.89
CA PRO A 78 17.29 -6.42 -34.56
C PRO A 78 17.50 -6.61 -33.04
N SER A 79 17.36 -5.54 -32.26
CA SER A 79 17.43 -5.62 -30.78
C SER A 79 16.19 -6.23 -30.17
N LEU A 80 15.05 -6.14 -30.82
CA LEU A 80 13.81 -6.83 -30.45
C LEU A 80 13.76 -8.27 -30.95
N GLU A 81 14.21 -8.52 -32.20
CA GLU A 81 14.19 -9.84 -32.85
C GLU A 81 14.99 -10.91 -32.07
N ARG A 82 16.09 -10.52 -31.42
CA ARG A 82 16.97 -11.44 -30.66
C ARG A 82 16.44 -11.83 -29.28
N ARG A 83 15.25 -11.35 -28.85
CA ARG A 83 14.79 -11.41 -27.46
C ARG A 83 13.33 -11.83 -27.32
N ASP A 84 12.85 -12.72 -28.16
CA ASP A 84 11.42 -13.08 -28.26
C ASP A 84 10.71 -13.34 -26.94
N PHE A 85 11.34 -14.00 -25.98
CA PHE A 85 10.75 -14.25 -24.64
C PHE A 85 10.94 -13.08 -23.67
N GLU A 86 12.05 -12.33 -23.75
CA GLU A 86 12.31 -11.18 -22.88
C GLU A 86 11.51 -9.93 -23.23
N ILE A 87 10.97 -9.85 -24.46
CA ILE A 87 10.20 -8.67 -24.91
C ILE A 87 8.92 -8.54 -24.10
N VAL A 88 8.16 -9.61 -23.94
CA VAL A 88 6.89 -9.61 -23.21
C VAL A 88 7.14 -9.22 -21.75
N ASP A 89 8.15 -9.81 -21.12
CA ASP A 89 8.54 -9.51 -19.73
C ASP A 89 8.84 -8.03 -19.55
N ARG A 90 9.63 -7.45 -20.45
CA ARG A 90 9.99 -6.03 -20.40
C ARG A 90 8.82 -5.10 -20.71
N LEU A 91 7.98 -5.46 -21.68
CA LEU A 91 6.80 -4.68 -22.01
C LEU A 91 5.82 -4.66 -20.83
N LEU A 92 5.58 -5.79 -20.18
CA LEU A 92 4.73 -5.88 -19.01
C LEU A 92 5.33 -5.14 -17.80
N ALA A 93 6.64 -5.29 -17.57
CA ALA A 93 7.33 -4.58 -16.49
C ALA A 93 7.27 -3.05 -16.64
N ASP A 94 7.29 -2.52 -17.89
CA ASP A 94 7.19 -1.08 -18.17
C ASP A 94 5.73 -0.59 -18.22
N ALA A 95 4.81 -1.38 -18.75
CA ALA A 95 3.40 -0.98 -18.95
C ALA A 95 2.56 -1.04 -17.68
N LEU A 96 2.74 -2.10 -16.85
CA LEU A 96 1.91 -2.32 -15.66
C LEU A 96 1.95 -1.16 -14.66
N PRO A 97 3.13 -0.63 -14.25
CA PRO A 97 3.17 0.50 -13.32
C PRO A 97 2.57 1.80 -13.88
N LYS A 98 2.54 1.95 -15.22
CA LYS A 98 1.91 3.11 -15.89
C LYS A 98 0.38 2.96 -15.95
N PHE A 99 -0.09 1.73 -15.98
CA PHE A 99 -1.51 1.42 -15.96
C PHE A 99 -2.08 1.49 -14.53
N ASP A 100 -1.43 0.81 -13.61
CA ASP A 100 -1.71 0.83 -12.18
C ASP A 100 -0.39 0.81 -11.39
N ARG A 101 -0.10 1.88 -10.65
CA ARG A 101 1.17 2.07 -9.93
C ARG A 101 1.49 0.97 -8.92
N SER A 102 0.47 0.24 -8.46
CA SER A 102 0.61 -0.83 -7.48
C SER A 102 0.80 -2.20 -8.12
N SER A 103 0.46 -2.35 -9.41
CA SER A 103 0.61 -3.60 -10.14
C SER A 103 2.06 -3.81 -10.58
N VAL A 104 2.55 -5.05 -10.43
CA VAL A 104 3.96 -5.41 -10.68
C VAL A 104 4.04 -6.70 -11.48
N TYR A 105 4.94 -6.73 -12.46
CA TYR A 105 5.35 -7.93 -13.16
C TYR A 105 6.63 -8.50 -12.53
N TYR A 106 6.66 -9.80 -12.30
CA TYR A 106 7.82 -10.53 -11.80
C TYR A 106 8.28 -11.53 -12.87
N ASN A 107 9.51 -11.37 -13.36
CA ASN A 107 10.17 -12.38 -14.17
C ASN A 107 10.62 -13.51 -13.23
N GLY A 108 9.96 -14.65 -13.29
CA GLY A 108 10.03 -15.72 -12.30
C GLY A 108 8.94 -15.59 -11.23
N PHE A 109 8.99 -16.45 -10.22
CA PHE A 109 8.03 -16.40 -9.12
C PHE A 109 8.18 -15.07 -8.37
N ALA A 110 7.03 -14.49 -7.99
CA ALA A 110 7.05 -13.33 -7.10
C ALA A 110 7.94 -13.64 -5.89
N PRO A 111 8.88 -12.76 -5.54
CA PRO A 111 9.73 -13.03 -4.40
C PRO A 111 8.83 -13.22 -3.17
N GLU A 112 9.00 -14.35 -2.47
CA GLU A 112 8.46 -14.44 -1.12
C GLU A 112 8.86 -13.16 -0.40
N LYS A 113 7.89 -12.48 0.22
CA LYS A 113 8.17 -11.30 1.05
C LYS A 113 9.08 -11.75 2.20
N LYS A 114 10.36 -11.97 1.90
CA LYS A 114 11.38 -12.14 2.94
C LYS A 114 11.43 -10.81 3.67
N SER A 115 10.99 -10.79 4.90
CA SER A 115 11.21 -9.66 5.79
C SER A 115 12.73 -9.42 5.82
N ARG A 116 13.19 -8.38 5.13
CA ARG A 116 14.58 -7.94 5.16
C ARG A 116 14.85 -7.26 6.51
N GLY A 117 14.94 -8.05 7.55
CA GLY A 117 15.26 -7.58 8.87
C GLY A 117 15.01 -8.70 9.86
N GLY A 118 16.02 -9.09 10.63
CA GLY A 118 15.85 -10.08 11.70
C GLY A 118 14.73 -9.65 12.63
N LEU A 119 14.12 -10.60 13.33
CA LEU A 119 13.05 -10.38 14.32
C LEU A 119 13.32 -9.18 15.27
N SER A 120 14.59 -8.88 15.57
CA SER A 120 15.01 -7.79 16.46
C SER A 120 14.78 -6.36 15.92
N ARG A 121 14.56 -6.18 14.58
CA ARG A 121 14.20 -4.88 13.99
C ARG A 121 12.71 -4.74 13.74
N ALA A 122 11.98 -5.85 13.65
CA ALA A 122 10.54 -5.85 13.40
C ALA A 122 9.71 -5.67 14.66
N TYR A 123 10.28 -5.95 15.83
CA TYR A 123 9.63 -5.86 17.14
C TYR A 123 10.65 -5.45 18.21
N ALA A 124 10.30 -4.48 19.03
CA ALA A 124 11.05 -4.10 20.22
C ALA A 124 10.11 -3.48 21.24
N ASP A 125 10.36 -3.71 22.52
CA ASP A 125 9.61 -3.12 23.61
C ASP A 125 10.53 -2.61 24.71
N ARG A 126 10.04 -1.63 25.45
CA ARG A 126 10.71 -1.08 26.65
C ARG A 126 9.71 -0.38 27.56
N MET A 127 9.98 -0.39 28.87
CA MET A 127 9.24 0.41 29.83
C MET A 127 9.87 1.79 29.97
N ILE A 128 9.05 2.86 29.97
CA ILE A 128 9.46 4.26 30.13
C ILE A 128 8.52 4.91 31.15
N ASP A 129 8.96 5.05 32.41
CA ASP A 129 8.18 5.68 33.49
C ASP A 129 6.72 5.17 33.59
N GLY A 130 6.54 3.85 33.59
CA GLY A 130 5.23 3.20 33.67
C GLY A 130 4.48 3.10 32.32
N VAL A 131 4.98 3.73 31.25
CA VAL A 131 4.44 3.60 29.88
C VAL A 131 5.15 2.46 29.15
N LEU A 132 4.41 1.51 28.64
CA LEU A 132 4.96 0.44 27.81
C LEU A 132 5.05 0.90 26.35
N TYR A 133 6.27 1.11 25.88
CA TYR A 133 6.55 1.42 24.47
C TYR A 133 6.78 0.13 23.70
N ILE A 134 6.02 -0.07 22.61
CA ILE A 134 6.13 -1.21 21.71
C ILE A 134 6.33 -0.70 20.29
N ARG A 135 7.47 -1.05 19.67
CA ARG A 135 7.75 -0.76 18.27
C ARG A 135 7.39 -1.95 17.40
N LEU A 136 6.57 -1.70 16.39
CA LEU A 136 6.21 -2.66 15.35
C LEU A 136 6.78 -2.20 14.01
N GLY A 137 7.90 -2.76 13.60
CA GLY A 137 8.55 -2.42 12.33
C GLY A 137 7.93 -3.10 11.12
N ALA A 138 7.17 -4.20 11.31
CA ALA A 138 6.39 -4.89 10.28
C ALA A 138 5.42 -5.90 10.94
N PHE A 139 4.37 -6.29 10.22
CA PHE A 139 3.46 -7.37 10.62
C PHE A 139 3.94 -8.70 10.05
N ASN A 140 4.60 -9.49 10.90
CA ASN A 140 5.11 -10.82 10.59
C ASN A 140 4.27 -11.87 11.33
N LYS A 141 4.41 -13.14 10.97
CA LYS A 141 3.85 -14.25 11.70
C LYS A 141 4.24 -14.16 13.19
N TYR A 142 3.29 -14.31 14.08
CA TYR A 142 3.41 -14.20 15.54
C TYR A 142 3.52 -12.75 16.09
N THR A 143 3.23 -11.72 15.32
CA THR A 143 3.23 -10.34 15.85
C THR A 143 2.18 -10.16 16.95
N GLY A 144 0.98 -10.69 16.76
CA GLY A 144 -0.10 -10.70 17.77
C GLY A 144 0.29 -11.45 19.04
N GLU A 145 0.88 -12.64 18.91
CA GLU A 145 1.37 -13.42 20.03
C GLU A 145 2.46 -12.70 20.84
N ASN A 146 3.41 -12.05 20.14
CA ASN A 146 4.46 -11.28 20.81
C ASN A 146 3.88 -10.12 21.63
N ILE A 147 2.89 -9.38 21.09
CA ILE A 147 2.23 -8.29 21.81
C ILE A 147 1.50 -8.83 23.05
N ARG A 148 0.73 -9.92 22.89
CA ARG A 148 0.04 -10.56 24.04
C ARG A 148 1.03 -10.91 25.14
N ARG A 149 2.16 -11.55 24.79
CA ARG A 149 3.21 -11.94 25.74
C ARG A 149 3.80 -10.71 26.42
N THR A 150 4.23 -9.69 25.67
CA THR A 150 4.78 -8.46 26.23
C THR A 150 3.82 -7.77 27.21
N LEU A 151 2.52 -7.69 26.87
CA LEU A 151 1.52 -7.12 27.75
C LEU A 151 1.31 -7.97 29.01
N SER A 152 1.35 -9.30 28.90
CA SER A 152 1.24 -10.20 30.05
C SER A 152 2.45 -10.16 30.98
N GLU A 153 3.64 -9.90 30.43
CA GLU A 153 4.89 -9.72 31.18
C GLU A 153 5.00 -8.33 31.85
N ASN A 154 4.14 -7.36 31.45
CA ASN A 154 4.11 -5.99 31.97
C ASN A 154 2.70 -5.61 32.45
N PRO A 155 2.11 -6.33 33.43
CA PRO A 155 0.72 -6.11 33.87
C PRO A 155 0.50 -4.75 34.51
N ASP A 156 1.53 -4.17 35.11
CA ASP A 156 1.49 -2.91 35.84
C ASP A 156 1.70 -1.67 34.95
N CYS A 157 1.84 -1.86 33.62
CA CYS A 157 1.95 -0.70 32.73
C CYS A 157 0.66 0.15 32.81
N THR A 158 0.83 1.46 32.95
CA THR A 158 -0.31 2.38 33.09
C THR A 158 -0.93 2.77 31.74
N SER A 159 -0.15 2.68 30.69
CA SER A 159 -0.53 3.07 29.33
C SER A 159 0.43 2.51 28.30
N VAL A 160 0.07 2.58 27.00
CA VAL A 160 0.85 1.97 25.91
C VAL A 160 1.09 2.99 24.79
N ILE A 161 2.29 2.97 24.22
CA ILE A 161 2.63 3.59 22.94
C ILE A 161 2.92 2.47 21.92
N LEU A 162 2.14 2.43 20.83
CA LEU A 162 2.44 1.58 19.67
C LEU A 162 3.12 2.41 18.60
N ASP A 163 4.38 2.13 18.31
CA ASP A 163 5.14 2.84 17.28
C ASP A 163 5.13 2.09 15.95
N LEU A 164 4.34 2.61 14.99
CA LEU A 164 4.24 2.12 13.61
C LEU A 164 5.07 2.97 12.64
N ARG A 165 5.89 3.90 13.11
CA ARG A 165 6.74 4.72 12.23
C ARG A 165 7.71 3.82 11.46
N GLY A 166 7.74 4.01 10.13
CA GLY A 166 8.54 3.19 9.22
C GLY A 166 8.01 1.77 9.00
N ASN A 167 6.82 1.44 9.47
CA ASN A 167 6.21 0.12 9.25
C ASN A 167 5.55 0.06 7.86
N PRO A 168 6.08 -0.69 6.88
CA PRO A 168 5.51 -0.77 5.53
C PRO A 168 4.28 -1.69 5.45
N GLY A 169 3.79 -2.19 6.58
CA GLY A 169 2.76 -3.19 6.66
C GLY A 169 3.30 -4.60 6.84
N GLY A 170 2.64 -5.57 6.24
CA GLY A 170 2.98 -6.99 6.34
C GLY A 170 1.76 -7.86 6.17
N LEU A 171 1.64 -8.91 6.98
CA LEU A 171 0.48 -9.81 6.97
C LEU A 171 -0.76 -9.07 7.49
N LEU A 172 -1.79 -9.01 6.66
CA LEU A 172 -3.06 -8.38 7.06
C LEU A 172 -3.72 -9.13 8.22
N SER A 173 -3.65 -10.45 8.23
CA SER A 173 -4.17 -11.29 9.33
C SER A 173 -3.58 -10.89 10.69
N GLU A 174 -2.28 -10.60 10.72
CA GLU A 174 -1.61 -10.17 11.94
C GLU A 174 -2.04 -8.75 12.36
N ALA A 175 -2.20 -7.83 11.41
CA ALA A 175 -2.70 -6.49 11.73
C ALA A 175 -4.14 -6.51 12.23
N VAL A 176 -4.98 -7.37 11.67
CA VAL A 176 -6.36 -7.61 12.15
C VAL A 176 -6.34 -8.21 13.55
N GLU A 177 -5.51 -9.24 13.79
CA GLU A 177 -5.36 -9.84 15.11
C GLU A 177 -4.90 -8.81 16.15
N VAL A 178 -3.84 -8.05 15.83
CA VAL A 178 -3.33 -7.01 16.74
C VAL A 178 -4.36 -5.93 17.01
N SER A 179 -5.10 -5.48 15.98
CA SER A 179 -6.20 -4.53 16.18
C SER A 179 -7.26 -5.08 17.14
N GLY A 180 -7.60 -6.37 16.99
CA GLY A 180 -8.56 -7.06 17.84
C GLY A 180 -8.12 -7.24 19.31
N LEU A 181 -6.80 -7.05 19.63
CA LEU A 181 -6.33 -7.03 21.02
C LEU A 181 -6.75 -5.75 21.77
N PHE A 182 -7.05 -4.69 21.05
CA PHE A 182 -7.32 -3.37 21.61
C PHE A 182 -8.77 -2.91 21.36
N LEU A 183 -9.53 -3.62 20.54
CA LEU A 183 -10.91 -3.25 20.17
C LEU A 183 -11.92 -4.22 20.79
N ASP A 184 -13.09 -3.70 21.09
CA ASP A 184 -14.21 -4.53 21.52
C ASP A 184 -14.59 -5.55 20.44
N ARG A 185 -15.01 -6.74 20.85
CA ARG A 185 -15.46 -7.78 19.95
C ARG A 185 -16.56 -7.27 19.01
N GLY A 186 -16.40 -7.52 17.71
CA GLY A 186 -17.34 -7.10 16.68
C GLY A 186 -17.09 -5.71 16.12
N SER A 187 -16.12 -4.94 16.69
CA SER A 187 -15.71 -3.67 16.12
C SER A 187 -15.15 -3.86 14.71
N VAL A 188 -15.59 -3.01 13.78
CA VAL A 188 -15.08 -3.05 12.41
C VAL A 188 -13.64 -2.54 12.38
N ILE A 189 -12.76 -3.30 11.73
CA ILE A 189 -11.35 -2.94 11.52
C ILE A 189 -11.17 -2.31 10.14
N ALA A 190 -11.71 -2.95 9.10
CA ALA A 190 -11.61 -2.47 7.73
C ALA A 190 -12.60 -3.19 6.82
N TYR A 191 -12.76 -2.64 5.64
CA TYR A 191 -13.43 -3.29 4.50
C TYR A 191 -12.44 -3.44 3.35
N THR A 192 -12.65 -4.44 2.50
CA THR A 192 -12.13 -4.41 1.13
C THR A 192 -13.30 -4.35 0.17
N ARG A 193 -13.12 -3.58 -0.91
CA ARG A 193 -14.07 -3.54 -2.01
C ARG A 193 -13.31 -3.67 -3.32
N GLY A 194 -13.73 -4.60 -4.15
CA GLY A 194 -13.10 -4.91 -5.40
C GLY A 194 -14.09 -5.00 -6.55
N ARG A 195 -13.59 -5.44 -7.71
CA ARG A 195 -14.39 -5.60 -8.93
C ARG A 195 -15.36 -6.78 -8.83
N SER A 196 -14.93 -7.88 -8.22
CA SER A 196 -15.74 -9.07 -7.98
C SER A 196 -16.29 -9.05 -6.57
N GLY A 197 -17.50 -9.57 -6.36
CA GLY A 197 -18.08 -9.69 -5.02
C GLY A 197 -17.22 -10.53 -4.06
N ASP A 198 -16.38 -11.42 -4.59
CA ASP A 198 -15.44 -12.22 -3.79
C ASP A 198 -14.31 -11.38 -3.17
N SER A 199 -14.04 -10.20 -3.71
CA SER A 199 -13.04 -9.25 -3.20
C SER A 199 -13.60 -8.33 -2.10
N ASP A 200 -14.91 -8.33 -1.89
CA ASP A 200 -15.58 -7.58 -0.83
C ASP A 200 -15.50 -8.38 0.48
N LYS A 201 -14.76 -7.86 1.45
CA LYS A 201 -14.58 -8.50 2.77
C LYS A 201 -14.74 -7.50 3.89
N TYR A 202 -15.19 -8.03 5.02
CA TYR A 202 -15.27 -7.31 6.29
C TYR A 202 -14.27 -7.92 7.26
N TYR A 203 -13.46 -7.08 7.88
CA TYR A 203 -12.54 -7.47 8.93
C TYR A 203 -13.05 -6.88 10.23
N VAL A 204 -13.30 -7.75 11.21
CA VAL A 204 -13.84 -7.37 12.51
C VAL A 204 -12.95 -7.91 13.63
N ALA A 205 -12.96 -7.25 14.76
CA ALA A 205 -12.27 -7.70 15.97
C ALA A 205 -12.99 -8.93 16.55
N ASP A 206 -12.27 -9.99 16.83
CA ASP A 206 -12.75 -11.20 17.49
C ASP A 206 -12.31 -11.32 18.95
N GLY A 207 -11.39 -10.45 19.38
CA GLY A 207 -10.86 -10.38 20.74
C GLY A 207 -11.66 -9.48 21.67
N GLY A 208 -10.95 -8.65 22.40
CA GLY A 208 -11.44 -7.64 23.32
C GLY A 208 -10.27 -6.80 23.81
N ASP A 209 -10.52 -5.61 24.34
CA ASP A 209 -9.48 -4.70 24.80
C ASP A 209 -8.66 -5.28 25.98
N ILE A 210 -7.51 -5.86 25.66
CA ILE A 210 -6.57 -6.43 26.65
C ILE A 210 -6.00 -5.37 27.61
N LEU A 211 -6.05 -4.08 27.24
CA LEU A 211 -5.63 -2.99 28.10
C LEU A 211 -6.71 -2.58 29.11
N ASN A 212 -7.92 -3.10 29.01
CA ASN A 212 -9.04 -2.73 29.87
C ASN A 212 -9.26 -1.21 29.94
N GLY A 213 -9.22 -0.52 28.81
CA GLY A 213 -9.40 0.93 28.71
C GLY A 213 -8.16 1.78 29.08
N ARG A 214 -7.03 1.17 29.45
CA ARG A 214 -5.79 1.95 29.68
C ARG A 214 -5.43 2.78 28.42
N PRO A 215 -4.93 4.00 28.58
CA PRO A 215 -4.63 4.91 27.48
C PRO A 215 -3.67 4.30 26.44
N LEU A 216 -3.95 4.57 25.16
CA LEU A 216 -3.20 4.07 24.02
C LEU A 216 -2.93 5.21 23.02
N VAL A 217 -1.67 5.41 22.67
CA VAL A 217 -1.25 6.30 21.58
C VAL A 217 -0.57 5.48 20.50
N VAL A 218 -0.87 5.78 19.24
CA VAL A 218 -0.23 5.17 18.08
C VAL A 218 0.60 6.21 17.35
N LEU A 219 1.89 5.92 17.12
CA LEU A 219 2.78 6.77 16.33
C LEU A 219 2.80 6.29 14.88
N ILE A 220 2.58 7.22 13.94
CA ILE A 220 2.62 6.95 12.49
C ILE A 220 3.52 7.97 11.78
N ASP A 221 4.02 7.61 10.60
CA ASP A 221 4.80 8.53 9.74
C ASP A 221 4.54 8.27 8.24
N GLY A 222 5.19 9.06 7.37
CA GLY A 222 5.05 8.93 5.92
C GLY A 222 5.50 7.58 5.32
N GLN A 223 6.10 6.70 6.12
CA GLN A 223 6.47 5.32 5.72
C GLN A 223 5.55 4.26 6.31
N THR A 224 4.65 4.63 7.23
CA THR A 224 3.58 3.75 7.71
C THR A 224 2.65 3.43 6.55
N ALA A 225 2.51 2.14 6.17
CA ALA A 225 1.81 1.77 4.94
C ALA A 225 1.00 0.46 5.06
N SER A 226 -0.02 0.32 4.18
CA SER A 226 -0.76 -0.95 3.97
C SER A 226 -1.46 -1.43 5.25
N SER A 227 -1.22 -2.68 5.71
CA SER A 227 -1.84 -3.23 6.92
C SER A 227 -1.56 -2.40 8.20
N ALA A 228 -0.47 -1.62 8.23
CA ALA A 228 -0.22 -0.69 9.34
C ALA A 228 -1.19 0.50 9.30
N GLU A 229 -1.58 0.97 8.11
CA GLU A 229 -2.60 2.00 7.95
C GLU A 229 -3.99 1.49 8.34
N VAL A 230 -4.28 0.23 8.00
CA VAL A 230 -5.54 -0.43 8.41
C VAL A 230 -5.67 -0.46 9.93
N MET A 231 -4.62 -0.90 10.65
CA MET A 231 -4.62 -0.91 12.11
C MET A 231 -4.75 0.49 12.71
N ALA A 232 -3.96 1.46 12.22
CA ALA A 232 -3.99 2.83 12.71
C ALA A 232 -5.38 3.46 12.54
N ALA A 233 -5.98 3.31 11.35
CA ALA A 233 -7.33 3.80 11.08
C ALA A 233 -8.38 3.16 12.00
N ALA A 234 -8.32 1.83 12.17
CA ALA A 234 -9.25 1.12 13.03
C ALA A 234 -9.22 1.60 14.48
N LEU A 235 -8.02 1.69 15.06
CA LEU A 235 -7.87 2.14 16.45
C LEU A 235 -8.32 3.59 16.65
N ARG A 236 -8.04 4.47 15.68
CA ARG A 236 -8.47 5.87 15.71
C ARG A 236 -9.98 6.02 15.58
N GLU A 237 -10.57 5.46 14.52
CA GLU A 237 -11.98 5.65 14.18
C GLU A 237 -12.94 4.95 15.15
N GLN A 238 -12.47 3.90 15.83
CA GLN A 238 -13.19 3.29 16.95
C GLN A 238 -13.00 4.05 18.28
N GLY A 239 -12.28 5.17 18.26
CA GLY A 239 -12.04 5.98 19.46
C GLY A 239 -11.15 5.31 20.51
N ARG A 240 -10.38 4.28 20.11
CA ARG A 240 -9.56 3.50 21.05
C ARG A 240 -8.19 4.09 21.28
N ALA A 241 -7.63 4.79 20.31
CA ALA A 241 -6.31 5.37 20.38
C ALA A 241 -6.26 6.77 19.78
N VAL A 242 -5.38 7.60 20.29
CA VAL A 242 -4.97 8.87 19.68
C VAL A 242 -3.81 8.59 18.73
N LEU A 243 -3.91 9.03 17.47
CA LEU A 243 -2.82 8.97 16.50
C LEU A 243 -1.98 10.25 16.58
N ALA A 244 -0.67 10.09 16.76
CA ALA A 244 0.29 11.19 16.66
C ALA A 244 1.36 10.88 15.59
N GLY A 245 1.78 11.88 14.85
CA GLY A 245 2.76 11.68 13.79
C GLY A 245 2.52 12.54 12.55
N THR A 246 2.80 11.99 11.40
CA THR A 246 2.54 12.63 10.11
C THR A 246 1.63 11.75 9.26
N ARG A 247 1.04 12.31 8.19
CA ARG A 247 0.20 11.54 7.26
C ARG A 247 0.92 10.28 6.80
N SER A 248 0.24 9.15 6.81
CA SER A 248 0.78 7.88 6.35
C SER A 248 0.92 7.81 4.81
N TYR A 249 1.49 6.74 4.31
CA TYR A 249 1.87 6.58 2.89
C TYR A 249 0.70 6.56 1.91
N GLY A 250 -0.45 5.99 2.27
CA GLY A 250 -1.59 5.81 1.37
C GLY A 250 -1.44 4.60 0.44
N LYS A 251 -1.03 3.44 0.96
CA LYS A 251 -1.03 2.17 0.23
C LYS A 251 -2.28 1.36 0.56
N GLY A 252 -3.39 1.71 -0.07
CA GLY A 252 -4.69 1.11 0.17
C GLY A 252 -5.09 0.00 -0.82
N THR A 253 -4.16 -0.58 -1.58
CA THR A 253 -4.45 -1.62 -2.58
C THR A 253 -4.28 -3.03 -2.02
N VAL A 254 -5.23 -3.93 -2.38
CA VAL A 254 -5.11 -5.38 -2.22
C VAL A 254 -4.68 -5.96 -3.57
N GLN A 255 -3.59 -6.72 -3.58
CA GLN A 255 -3.05 -7.32 -4.78
C GLN A 255 -3.36 -8.81 -4.84
N LYS A 256 -3.75 -9.30 -6.03
CA LYS A 256 -3.87 -10.71 -6.36
C LYS A 256 -2.65 -11.12 -7.17
N LEU A 257 -1.98 -12.18 -6.75
CA LEU A 257 -0.88 -12.77 -7.51
C LEU A 257 -1.45 -13.74 -8.55
N ILE A 258 -1.11 -13.51 -9.81
CA ILE A 258 -1.53 -14.33 -10.95
C ILE A 258 -0.28 -14.98 -11.55
N PRO A 259 -0.13 -16.31 -11.45
CA PRO A 259 0.94 -17.03 -12.13
C PRO A 259 0.71 -16.99 -13.65
N LEU A 260 1.78 -16.94 -14.42
CA LEU A 260 1.79 -17.00 -15.87
C LEU A 260 2.50 -18.27 -16.35
N GLU A 261 2.23 -18.70 -17.61
CA GLU A 261 2.74 -19.95 -18.19
C GLU A 261 4.27 -20.00 -18.34
N ASN A 262 4.96 -18.84 -18.33
CA ASN A 262 6.41 -18.74 -18.50
C ASN A 262 7.17 -18.66 -17.16
N ASP A 263 6.67 -19.28 -16.10
CA ASP A 263 7.21 -19.22 -14.75
C ASP A 263 7.30 -17.79 -14.17
N SER A 264 6.67 -16.82 -14.81
CA SER A 264 6.53 -15.47 -14.30
C SER A 264 5.22 -15.27 -13.54
N SER A 265 5.04 -14.10 -12.94
CA SER A 265 3.82 -13.76 -12.23
C SER A 265 3.50 -12.28 -12.29
N MET A 266 2.22 -11.94 -12.15
CA MET A 266 1.77 -10.55 -12.00
C MET A 266 1.05 -10.37 -10.66
N ALA A 267 1.42 -9.32 -9.93
CA ALA A 267 0.59 -8.82 -8.83
C ALA A 267 -0.30 -7.70 -9.38
N LEU A 268 -1.60 -7.95 -9.46
CA LEU A 268 -2.58 -6.97 -9.92
C LEU A 268 -3.42 -6.46 -8.76
N THR A 269 -3.80 -5.18 -8.80
CA THR A 269 -4.77 -4.64 -7.84
C THR A 269 -6.13 -5.29 -8.06
N ASP A 270 -6.63 -5.97 -7.05
CA ASP A 270 -7.92 -6.68 -7.02
C ASP A 270 -8.98 -5.91 -6.25
N ALA A 271 -8.59 -5.25 -5.16
CA ALA A 271 -9.47 -4.46 -4.32
C ALA A 271 -8.74 -3.28 -3.65
N TYR A 272 -9.52 -2.43 -2.99
CA TYR A 272 -9.00 -1.36 -2.15
C TYR A 272 -9.44 -1.54 -0.69
N PHE A 273 -8.59 -1.10 0.24
CA PHE A 273 -8.93 -0.98 1.65
C PHE A 273 -9.69 0.30 1.94
N TYR A 274 -10.70 0.17 2.79
CA TYR A 274 -11.49 1.24 3.36
C TYR A 274 -11.45 1.16 4.88
N THR A 275 -11.43 2.31 5.53
CA THR A 275 -11.48 2.43 6.99
C THR A 275 -12.86 2.04 7.54
N PRO A 276 -13.05 1.91 8.87
CA PRO A 276 -14.36 1.69 9.47
C PRO A 276 -15.42 2.70 9.02
N SER A 277 -15.05 3.97 8.84
CA SER A 277 -15.95 5.03 8.31
C SER A 277 -16.08 5.03 6.78
N GLU A 278 -15.65 3.97 6.11
CA GLU A 278 -15.71 3.78 4.66
C GLU A 278 -14.86 4.76 3.83
N GLN A 279 -13.83 5.36 4.42
CA GLN A 279 -12.89 6.20 3.69
C GLN A 279 -11.84 5.34 2.98
N LYS A 280 -11.56 5.66 1.72
CA LYS A 280 -10.55 4.96 0.94
C LYS A 280 -9.14 5.33 1.42
N ILE A 281 -8.31 4.33 1.73
CA ILE A 281 -6.93 4.54 2.17
C ILE A 281 -6.00 4.87 1.00
N ASP A 282 -6.25 4.29 -0.18
CA ASP A 282 -5.34 4.41 -1.34
C ASP A 282 -5.16 5.86 -1.79
N ARG A 283 -3.90 6.30 -1.85
CA ARG A 283 -3.43 7.65 -2.22
C ARG A 283 -3.83 8.78 -1.26
N VAL A 284 -4.58 8.46 -0.22
CA VAL A 284 -5.03 9.44 0.78
C VAL A 284 -4.16 9.36 2.04
N GLY A 285 -3.90 8.13 2.49
CA GLY A 285 -3.24 7.87 3.77
C GLY A 285 -4.14 8.16 4.96
N ILE A 286 -3.61 7.96 6.14
CA ILE A 286 -4.28 8.22 7.42
C ILE A 286 -3.71 9.50 8.02
N LEU A 287 -4.59 10.44 8.35
CA LEU A 287 -4.20 11.66 9.05
C LEU A 287 -4.12 11.38 10.56
N PRO A 288 -3.06 11.83 11.25
CA PRO A 288 -3.00 11.77 12.71
C PRO A 288 -3.98 12.76 13.35
N ASP A 289 -4.27 12.57 14.62
CA ASP A 289 -5.00 13.54 15.46
C ASP A 289 -4.08 14.65 15.94
N VAL A 290 -2.79 14.35 16.13
CA VAL A 290 -1.74 15.31 16.50
C VAL A 290 -0.64 15.28 15.45
N CYS A 291 -0.54 16.36 14.66
CA CYS A 291 0.45 16.47 13.59
C CYS A 291 1.82 16.83 14.12
N LEU A 292 2.81 16.06 13.68
CA LEU A 292 4.20 16.21 14.06
C LEU A 292 5.11 16.66 12.91
N SER A 293 4.56 17.05 11.74
CA SER A 293 5.34 17.56 10.62
C SER A 293 5.71 19.04 10.79
N GLY A 294 6.76 19.48 10.07
CA GLY A 294 7.16 20.88 9.98
C GLY A 294 7.68 21.46 11.30
N ARG A 295 8.39 20.66 12.11
CA ARG A 295 8.91 21.10 13.39
C ARG A 295 10.19 21.87 13.28
N GLU A 296 10.31 22.88 14.16
CA GLU A 296 11.57 23.52 14.48
C GLU A 296 12.25 22.75 15.64
N GLU A 297 13.58 22.76 15.69
CA GLU A 297 14.38 22.05 16.72
C GLU A 297 14.01 22.42 18.17
N ASN A 298 13.38 23.57 18.37
CA ASN A 298 13.03 24.13 19.67
C ASN A 298 11.55 23.95 20.06
N ASP A 299 10.76 23.20 19.31
CA ASP A 299 9.37 22.94 19.68
C ASP A 299 9.31 22.02 20.91
N SER A 300 8.44 22.37 21.87
CA SER A 300 8.15 21.49 23.01
C SER A 300 6.91 20.63 22.75
N PRO A 301 6.80 19.45 23.39
CA PRO A 301 5.61 18.59 23.28
C PRO A 301 4.30 19.33 23.56
N GLU A 302 4.28 20.27 24.53
CA GLU A 302 3.09 21.05 24.91
C GLU A 302 2.63 21.97 23.78
N ARG A 303 3.56 22.66 23.11
CA ARG A 303 3.26 23.51 21.95
C ARG A 303 2.73 22.70 20.79
N ILE A 304 3.27 21.53 20.58
CA ILE A 304 2.86 20.62 19.51
C ILE A 304 1.43 20.16 19.72
N VAL A 305 1.09 19.66 20.89
CA VAL A 305 -0.26 19.16 21.23
C VAL A 305 -1.31 20.26 21.13
N SER A 306 -0.95 21.52 21.40
CA SER A 306 -1.86 22.65 21.30
C SER A 306 -2.04 23.21 19.88
N ARG A 307 -1.21 22.81 18.91
CA ARG A 307 -1.21 23.34 17.55
C ARG A 307 -2.36 22.73 16.73
N ARG A 308 -3.18 23.58 16.13
CA ARG A 308 -4.11 23.17 15.08
C ARG A 308 -3.35 23.08 13.74
N PHE A 309 -3.76 22.15 12.91
CA PHE A 309 -3.20 21.98 11.57
C PHE A 309 -4.32 21.76 10.55
N ASP A 310 -4.18 22.37 9.37
CA ASP A 310 -5.08 22.18 8.24
C ASP A 310 -4.57 21.05 7.31
N ASP A 311 -3.26 20.84 7.30
CA ASP A 311 -2.60 19.76 6.58
C ASP A 311 -1.45 19.19 7.41
N CYS A 312 -1.15 17.92 7.18
CA CYS A 312 -0.08 17.19 7.87
C CYS A 312 0.70 16.38 6.82
N PRO A 313 1.67 17.00 6.12
CA PRO A 313 2.42 16.34 5.06
C PRO A 313 3.19 15.13 5.60
N PRO A 314 3.35 14.07 4.77
CA PRO A 314 4.08 12.87 5.18
C PRO A 314 5.57 13.15 5.32
N GLU A 315 6.16 12.69 6.42
CA GLU A 315 7.60 12.76 6.70
C GLU A 315 8.10 11.41 7.23
N ASN A 316 9.39 11.14 7.09
CA ASN A 316 10.04 10.02 7.77
C ASN A 316 10.44 10.46 9.18
N ARG A 317 9.89 9.82 10.21
CA ARG A 317 10.10 10.20 11.60
C ARG A 317 10.57 9.04 12.49
N GLN A 318 11.08 7.98 11.92
CA GLN A 318 11.46 6.75 12.63
C GLN A 318 12.37 6.95 13.85
N ASN A 319 13.21 7.98 13.83
CA ASN A 319 14.21 8.26 14.88
C ASN A 319 13.94 9.53 15.68
N ALA A 320 12.76 10.14 15.54
CA ALA A 320 12.43 11.36 16.27
C ALA A 320 12.01 11.03 17.71
N GLU A 321 12.90 11.24 18.70
CA GLU A 321 12.63 10.99 20.12
C GLU A 321 11.51 11.91 20.65
N ILE A 322 11.45 13.15 20.19
CA ILE A 322 10.41 14.12 20.56
C ILE A 322 8.99 13.61 20.27
N ASP A 323 8.81 12.69 19.29
CA ASP A 323 7.52 12.10 19.00
C ASP A 323 7.07 11.16 20.14
N VAL A 324 8.03 10.43 20.74
CA VAL A 324 7.77 9.57 21.89
C VAL A 324 7.46 10.41 23.13
N GLU A 325 8.16 11.53 23.33
CA GLU A 325 7.87 12.46 24.43
C GLU A 325 6.48 13.09 24.26
N THR A 326 6.12 13.46 23.02
CA THR A 326 4.78 13.99 22.73
C THR A 326 3.70 12.93 23.00
N ALA A 327 3.93 11.68 22.59
CA ALA A 327 3.01 10.57 22.87
C ALA A 327 2.82 10.34 24.37
N ARG A 328 3.90 10.42 25.15
CA ARG A 328 3.82 10.34 26.63
C ARG A 328 2.99 11.47 27.23
N LEU A 329 3.15 12.69 26.73
CA LEU A 329 2.34 13.83 27.18
C LEU A 329 0.85 13.62 26.88
N LEU A 330 0.52 13.07 25.70
CA LEU A 330 -0.86 12.75 25.32
C LEU A 330 -1.49 11.71 26.26
N LEU A 331 -0.75 10.65 26.62
CA LEU A 331 -1.20 9.64 27.56
C LEU A 331 -1.54 10.21 28.96
N ASN A 332 -0.81 11.23 29.40
CA ASN A 332 -1.02 11.88 30.70
C ASN A 332 -2.22 12.89 30.72
N LYS A 333 -2.71 13.30 29.53
CA LYS A 333 -3.82 14.27 29.44
C LYS A 333 -5.21 13.62 29.45
N ASN A 334 -5.32 12.29 29.57
CA ASN A 334 -6.60 11.56 29.52
C ASN A 334 -7.47 11.98 28.32
N LEU A 335 -6.88 12.07 27.14
CA LEU A 335 -7.56 12.41 25.87
C LEU A 335 -8.37 11.26 25.34
#